data_151f74afc2e839c5012b3dd9e21ae44a
#
_entry.id   151f74afc2e839c5012b3dd9e21ae44a
#
_cell.length_a   1.000
_cell.length_b   1.000
_cell.length_c   1.000
_cell.angle_alpha   90.00
_cell.angle_beta   90.00
_cell.angle_gamma   90.00
#
_symmetry.space_group_name_H-M   'P 1'
#
loop_
_entity.id
_entity.type
_entity.pdbx_description
1 polymer ?
#
loop_
_entity_poly.entity_id
_entity_poly.type
_entity_poly.pdbx_seq_one_letter_code
_entity_poly.pdbx_strand_id
1 'polypeptide(L)'
;MSDAINLRPTLLVPDWPAPANVHAFVTTRESGPSQGDFAAFNTAAHVGDNPDHVALCRRLLQKEIGDERPLLWLNQTHGARVQQVFEPNAADADAAIATSNEYACVVLTADCLPVMLCNRAGTQVAVAHAGWRGLAGGVLEATIAAMNTDPDDILVWLGPAISNAQFEVGPEVYGAFVAVHPDTADAFDHSPYRLGHYMADLYRLARFRLEALGVNNI
;
A
#
# COMPACT_ATOMS: atom_id res chain seq x y z
N MET A 1 5.98 9.49 38.99
CA MET A 1 6.30 8.30 38.15
C MET A 1 6.05 8.74 36.74
N SER A 2 7.07 8.83 35.89
CA SER A 2 6.86 9.20 34.49
C SER A 2 6.23 8.00 33.83
N ASP A 3 5.02 8.14 33.35
CA ASP A 3 4.40 7.14 32.48
C ASP A 3 5.37 6.95 31.29
N ALA A 4 5.98 5.76 31.23
CA ALA A 4 6.82 5.42 30.10
C ALA A 4 5.93 5.46 28.87
N ILE A 5 6.14 6.44 27.99
CA ILE A 5 5.40 6.54 26.72
C ILE A 5 5.59 5.21 26.00
N ASN A 6 4.50 4.51 25.77
CA ASN A 6 4.54 3.29 24.98
C ASN A 6 4.83 3.68 23.53
N LEU A 7 6.07 3.47 23.08
CA LEU A 7 6.49 3.79 21.70
C LEU A 7 6.35 2.59 20.75
N ARG A 8 5.77 1.48 21.22
CA ARG A 8 5.57 0.29 20.38
C ARG A 8 4.53 0.60 19.28
N PRO A 9 4.81 0.33 17.99
CA PRO A 9 3.84 0.58 16.92
C PRO A 9 2.60 -0.29 17.11
N THR A 10 1.43 0.28 16.85
CA THR A 10 0.19 -0.47 16.73
C THR A 10 0.12 -1.06 15.32
N LEU A 11 -0.09 -2.37 15.23
CA LEU A 11 -0.12 -3.10 13.96
C LEU A 11 -1.54 -3.58 13.66
N LEU A 12 -1.97 -3.39 12.42
CA LEU A 12 -3.15 -4.01 11.85
C LEU A 12 -2.69 -5.19 11.00
N VAL A 13 -3.04 -6.39 11.44
CA VAL A 13 -2.68 -7.64 10.76
C VAL A 13 -3.82 -8.04 9.81
N PRO A 14 -3.53 -8.34 8.54
CA PRO A 14 -4.52 -8.82 7.59
C PRO A 14 -5.23 -10.09 8.06
N ASP A 15 -6.55 -10.12 7.93
CA ASP A 15 -7.35 -11.35 8.03
C ASP A 15 -7.56 -11.89 6.61
N TRP A 16 -6.65 -12.73 6.16
CA TRP A 16 -6.64 -13.32 4.82
C TRP A 16 -6.02 -14.72 4.85
N PRO A 17 -6.31 -15.60 3.87
CA PRO A 17 -5.87 -16.99 3.88
C PRO A 17 -4.42 -17.18 3.42
N ALA A 18 -3.52 -16.26 3.78
CA ALA A 18 -2.11 -16.38 3.45
C ALA A 18 -1.46 -17.58 4.15
N PRO A 19 -0.45 -18.23 3.54
CA PRO A 19 0.34 -19.27 4.19
C PRO A 19 0.99 -18.79 5.47
N ALA A 20 1.17 -19.69 6.45
CA ALA A 20 1.68 -19.36 7.78
C ALA A 20 3.10 -18.75 7.81
N ASN A 21 3.87 -18.93 6.74
CA ASN A 21 5.21 -18.34 6.57
C ASN A 21 5.17 -16.95 5.92
N VAL A 22 3.99 -16.44 5.54
CA VAL A 22 3.81 -15.09 5.02
C VAL A 22 3.35 -14.18 6.16
N HIS A 23 4.13 -13.14 6.42
CA HIS A 23 3.83 -12.15 7.45
C HIS A 23 3.57 -10.80 6.79
N ALA A 24 2.44 -10.18 7.15
CA ALA A 24 2.05 -8.88 6.63
C ALA A 24 1.35 -8.06 7.71
N PHE A 25 1.50 -6.75 7.69
CA PHE A 25 0.79 -5.82 8.57
C PHE A 25 0.88 -4.39 8.05
N VAL A 26 0.01 -3.54 8.58
CA VAL A 26 0.06 -2.08 8.41
C VAL A 26 0.30 -1.46 9.78
N THR A 27 1.23 -0.50 9.87
CA THR A 27 1.36 0.33 11.07
C THR A 27 0.25 1.37 11.10
N THR A 28 -0.32 1.63 12.27
CA THR A 28 -1.17 2.79 12.46
C THR A 28 -0.34 4.00 12.89
N ARG A 29 -0.93 5.19 12.91
CA ARG A 29 -0.26 6.40 13.39
C ARG A 29 -0.26 6.55 14.92
N GLU A 30 -0.67 5.53 15.65
CA GLU A 30 -0.69 5.53 17.11
C GLU A 30 0.69 5.24 17.70
N SER A 31 0.98 5.77 18.88
CA SER A 31 2.12 5.38 19.73
C SER A 31 3.51 5.61 19.12
N GLY A 32 3.91 6.86 18.88
CA GLY A 32 5.23 7.19 18.34
C GLY A 32 5.78 8.51 18.86
N PRO A 33 7.03 8.85 18.50
CA PRO A 33 7.68 10.09 18.90
C PRO A 33 7.31 11.33 18.09
N SER A 34 6.72 11.16 16.89
CA SER A 34 6.36 12.28 16.02
C SER A 34 5.27 13.14 16.62
N GLN A 35 5.27 14.43 16.29
CA GLN A 35 4.42 15.43 16.92
C GLN A 35 3.65 16.26 15.88
N GLY A 36 2.66 17.02 16.33
CA GLY A 36 1.86 17.89 15.46
C GLY A 36 1.11 17.08 14.40
N ASP A 37 1.18 17.53 13.17
CA ASP A 37 0.49 16.90 12.03
C ASP A 37 1.01 15.47 11.72
N PHE A 38 2.24 15.15 12.18
CA PHE A 38 2.87 13.84 12.01
C PHE A 38 2.65 12.88 13.18
N ALA A 39 1.90 13.31 14.21
CA ALA A 39 1.67 12.48 15.40
C ALA A 39 0.84 11.23 15.04
N ALA A 40 1.24 10.09 15.61
CA ALA A 40 2.40 9.89 16.45
C ALA A 40 3.48 9.00 15.78
N PHE A 41 3.11 7.95 15.02
CA PHE A 41 4.01 7.00 14.39
C PHE A 41 4.16 7.30 12.89
N ASN A 42 5.22 8.04 12.54
CA ASN A 42 5.50 8.39 11.14
C ASN A 42 6.84 7.79 10.69
N THR A 43 6.80 6.99 9.63
CA THR A 43 8.00 6.37 9.00
C THR A 43 8.40 7.04 7.69
N ALA A 44 7.65 8.06 7.23
CA ALA A 44 7.89 8.75 5.97
C ALA A 44 8.94 9.87 6.14
N ALA A 45 10.08 9.74 5.45
CA ALA A 45 11.19 10.69 5.57
C ALA A 45 11.04 11.95 4.68
N HIS A 46 10.07 11.96 3.76
CA HIS A 46 9.91 12.99 2.73
C HIS A 46 8.78 14.00 3.02
N VAL A 47 8.08 13.85 4.13
CA VAL A 47 6.89 14.67 4.44
C VAL A 47 7.19 15.91 5.28
N GLY A 48 8.43 16.08 5.75
CA GLY A 48 8.85 17.26 6.54
C GLY A 48 8.78 17.09 8.05
N ASP A 49 8.58 15.87 8.55
CA ASP A 49 8.71 15.55 9.98
C ASP A 49 10.17 15.63 10.45
N ASN A 50 10.37 15.68 11.77
CA ASN A 50 11.69 15.62 12.39
C ASN A 50 12.41 14.31 12.00
N PRO A 51 13.59 14.38 11.35
CA PRO A 51 14.32 13.19 10.91
C PRO A 51 14.66 12.20 12.03
N ASP A 52 14.92 12.70 13.27
CA ASP A 52 15.23 11.85 14.41
C ASP A 52 13.99 11.05 14.87
N HIS A 53 12.80 11.66 14.79
CA HIS A 53 11.53 10.98 15.07
C HIS A 53 11.26 9.88 14.04
N VAL A 54 11.40 10.20 12.75
CA VAL A 54 11.24 9.22 11.66
C VAL A 54 12.24 8.06 11.82
N ALA A 55 13.51 8.37 12.09
CA ALA A 55 14.53 7.35 12.31
C ALA A 55 14.20 6.47 13.52
N LEU A 56 13.66 7.05 14.60
CA LEU A 56 13.22 6.28 15.76
C LEU A 56 12.02 5.39 15.41
N CYS A 57 10.99 5.91 14.71
CA CYS A 57 9.86 5.10 14.25
C CYS A 57 10.31 3.91 13.41
N ARG A 58 11.24 4.12 12.45
CA ARG A 58 11.79 3.03 11.63
C ARG A 58 12.56 1.99 12.46
N ARG A 59 13.33 2.41 13.46
CA ARG A 59 14.01 1.47 14.40
C ARG A 59 13.01 0.69 15.26
N LEU A 60 11.95 1.35 15.74
CA LEU A 60 10.90 0.69 16.53
C LEU A 60 10.15 -0.34 15.69
N LEU A 61 9.84 0.01 14.42
CA LEU A 61 9.25 -0.91 13.47
C LEU A 61 10.15 -2.12 13.23
N GLN A 62 11.44 -1.90 12.94
CA GLN A 62 12.42 -2.98 12.74
C GLN A 62 12.49 -3.93 13.95
N LYS A 63 12.47 -3.36 15.15
CA LYS A 63 12.45 -4.14 16.40
C LYS A 63 11.16 -4.95 16.57
N GLU A 64 10.02 -4.38 16.16
CA GLU A 64 8.72 -5.05 16.28
C GLU A 64 8.60 -6.27 15.36
N ILE A 65 9.21 -6.20 14.16
CA ILE A 65 9.22 -7.35 13.23
C ILE A 65 10.10 -8.49 13.76
N GLY A 66 10.97 -8.22 14.73
CA GLY A 66 11.73 -9.24 15.46
C GLY A 66 12.87 -9.84 14.65
N ASP A 67 13.29 -9.25 13.54
CA ASP A 67 14.41 -9.73 12.75
C ASP A 67 15.28 -8.57 12.21
N GLU A 68 16.47 -8.92 11.72
CA GLU A 68 17.43 -7.96 11.19
C GLU A 68 17.34 -7.80 9.67
N ARG A 69 16.35 -8.40 9.03
CA ARG A 69 16.16 -8.27 7.58
C ARG A 69 15.93 -6.81 7.20
N PRO A 70 16.63 -6.29 6.19
CA PRO A 70 16.43 -4.93 5.77
C PRO A 70 15.01 -4.71 5.24
N LEU A 71 14.47 -3.53 5.50
CA LEU A 71 13.23 -3.06 4.93
C LEU A 71 13.52 -2.40 3.58
N LEU A 72 12.90 -2.87 2.51
CA LEU A 72 13.00 -2.28 1.19
C LEU A 72 12.09 -1.06 1.10
N TRP A 73 12.63 0.11 1.41
CA TRP A 73 11.95 1.39 1.25
C TRP A 73 12.02 1.85 -0.21
N LEU A 74 10.91 2.36 -0.72
CA LEU A 74 10.77 2.87 -2.08
C LEU A 74 10.72 4.40 -2.08
N ASN A 75 11.20 5.01 -3.16
CA ASN A 75 10.87 6.39 -3.50
C ASN A 75 9.58 6.38 -4.35
N GLN A 76 8.43 6.51 -3.67
CA GLN A 76 7.12 6.40 -4.30
C GLN A 76 6.81 7.65 -5.13
N THR A 77 6.45 7.45 -6.38
CA THR A 77 6.20 8.50 -7.37
C THR A 77 4.77 8.51 -7.88
N HIS A 78 3.90 7.66 -7.32
CA HIS A 78 2.55 7.38 -7.79
C HIS A 78 2.53 6.80 -9.21
N GLY A 79 3.58 6.07 -9.57
CA GLY A 79 3.76 5.37 -10.84
C GLY A 79 3.33 3.90 -10.79
N ALA A 80 3.84 3.13 -11.78
CA ALA A 80 3.56 1.69 -11.89
C ALA A 80 4.83 0.83 -11.90
N ARG A 81 5.99 1.39 -11.56
CA ARG A 81 7.23 0.62 -11.53
C ARG A 81 7.26 -0.32 -10.32
N VAL A 82 7.72 -1.55 -10.55
CA VAL A 82 7.88 -2.60 -9.54
C VAL A 82 9.36 -2.85 -9.29
N GLN A 83 9.79 -2.79 -8.03
CA GLN A 83 11.13 -3.16 -7.59
C GLN A 83 11.17 -4.67 -7.32
N GLN A 84 12.08 -5.39 -7.99
CA GLN A 84 12.16 -6.86 -7.93
C GLN A 84 13.40 -7.39 -7.22
N VAL A 85 14.33 -6.52 -6.88
CA VAL A 85 15.58 -6.87 -6.18
C VAL A 85 15.85 -5.87 -5.08
N PHE A 86 16.51 -6.31 -4.03
CA PHE A 86 16.93 -5.39 -2.97
C PHE A 86 18.02 -4.44 -3.49
N GLU A 87 17.77 -3.16 -3.37
CA GLU A 87 18.75 -2.10 -3.63
C GLU A 87 18.89 -1.24 -2.36
N PRO A 88 20.11 -0.97 -1.89
CA PRO A 88 20.33 -0.18 -0.67
C PRO A 88 19.77 1.24 -0.74
N ASN A 89 19.73 1.81 -1.94
CA ASN A 89 19.14 3.12 -2.20
C ASN A 89 17.71 2.93 -2.69
N ALA A 90 16.80 3.76 -2.16
CA ALA A 90 15.40 3.72 -2.58
C ALA A 90 15.28 3.95 -4.09
N ALA A 91 14.74 2.96 -4.80
CA ALA A 91 14.42 3.10 -6.22
C ALA A 91 13.13 3.88 -6.40
N ASP A 92 12.98 4.58 -7.52
CA ASP A 92 11.72 5.16 -7.95
C ASP A 92 10.77 4.02 -8.32
N ALA A 93 9.92 3.62 -7.40
CA ALA A 93 8.94 2.55 -7.60
C ALA A 93 7.75 2.71 -6.64
N ASP A 94 6.62 2.18 -7.03
CA ASP A 94 5.39 2.18 -6.21
C ASP A 94 4.92 0.76 -5.85
N ALA A 95 5.68 -0.26 -6.24
CA ALA A 95 5.49 -1.63 -5.82
C ALA A 95 6.83 -2.33 -5.61
N ALA A 96 6.82 -3.36 -4.79
CA ALA A 96 7.97 -4.23 -4.56
C ALA A 96 7.54 -5.69 -4.47
N ILE A 97 8.43 -6.59 -4.89
CA ILE A 97 8.25 -8.04 -4.79
C ILE A 97 9.47 -8.67 -4.15
N ALA A 98 9.26 -9.70 -3.34
CA ALA A 98 10.32 -10.54 -2.80
C ALA A 98 10.02 -12.03 -3.09
N THR A 99 11.06 -12.73 -3.54
CA THR A 99 11.03 -14.18 -3.81
C THR A 99 11.94 -14.96 -2.84
N SER A 100 12.51 -14.25 -1.88
CA SER A 100 13.34 -14.78 -0.80
C SER A 100 12.99 -14.09 0.51
N ASN A 101 13.56 -14.57 1.61
CA ASN A 101 13.41 -13.95 2.92
C ASN A 101 14.54 -12.96 3.28
N GLU A 102 15.30 -12.47 2.29
CA GLU A 102 16.43 -11.58 2.52
C GLU A 102 16.02 -10.15 2.88
N TYR A 103 14.82 -9.72 2.54
CA TYR A 103 14.28 -8.40 2.86
C TYR A 103 12.76 -8.42 2.98
N ALA A 104 12.19 -7.37 3.56
CA ALA A 104 10.76 -7.15 3.61
C ALA A 104 10.37 -5.96 2.70
N CYS A 105 9.34 -6.13 1.90
CA CYS A 105 8.78 -5.09 1.03
C CYS A 105 7.97 -4.09 1.84
N VAL A 106 8.15 -2.79 1.59
CA VAL A 106 7.46 -1.72 2.31
C VAL A 106 6.92 -0.68 1.33
N VAL A 107 5.68 -0.26 1.54
CA VAL A 107 5.11 0.95 0.97
C VAL A 107 4.60 1.88 2.07
N LEU A 108 4.61 3.16 1.81
CA LEU A 108 4.09 4.21 2.68
C LEU A 108 2.74 4.68 2.15
N THR A 109 1.74 4.73 3.01
CA THR A 109 0.42 5.24 2.67
C THR A 109 -0.10 6.17 3.76
N ALA A 110 -0.90 7.16 3.36
CA ALA A 110 -1.79 7.91 4.23
C ALA A 110 -3.23 7.62 3.81
N ASP A 111 -3.62 8.11 2.62
CA ASP A 111 -4.96 7.96 2.04
C ASP A 111 -4.99 6.96 0.87
N CYS A 112 -3.84 6.73 0.21
CA CYS A 112 -3.73 5.77 -0.88
C CYS A 112 -3.86 4.32 -0.39
N LEU A 113 -4.34 3.44 -1.26
CA LEU A 113 -4.60 2.04 -0.95
C LEU A 113 -3.30 1.22 -0.95
N PRO A 114 -2.87 0.61 0.19
CA PRO A 114 -1.84 -0.40 0.17
C PRO A 114 -2.45 -1.75 -0.25
N VAL A 115 -1.86 -2.39 -1.24
CA VAL A 115 -2.27 -3.72 -1.71
C VAL A 115 -1.17 -4.71 -1.37
N MET A 116 -1.48 -5.72 -0.57
CA MET A 116 -0.57 -6.79 -0.20
C MET A 116 -0.93 -8.05 -0.96
N LEU A 117 0.08 -8.73 -1.49
CA LEU A 117 -0.10 -9.92 -2.33
C LEU A 117 0.87 -11.02 -1.89
N CYS A 118 0.45 -12.26 -2.02
CA CYS A 118 1.34 -13.41 -1.95
C CYS A 118 0.83 -14.54 -2.88
N ASN A 119 1.69 -15.49 -3.19
CA ASN A 119 1.22 -16.73 -3.82
C ASN A 119 0.81 -17.76 -2.76
N ARG A 120 -0.07 -18.70 -3.14
CA ARG A 120 -0.53 -19.79 -2.25
C ARG A 120 0.59 -20.67 -1.72
N ALA A 121 1.71 -20.76 -2.42
CA ALA A 121 2.88 -21.51 -1.97
C ALA A 121 3.68 -20.77 -0.88
N GLY A 122 3.43 -19.48 -0.67
CA GLY A 122 4.18 -18.65 0.29
C GLY A 122 5.64 -18.43 -0.10
N THR A 123 5.96 -18.54 -1.37
CA THR A 123 7.31 -18.36 -1.92
C THR A 123 7.55 -16.99 -2.52
N GLN A 124 6.49 -16.21 -2.68
CA GLN A 124 6.53 -14.85 -3.20
C GLN A 124 5.59 -13.96 -2.40
N VAL A 125 6.04 -12.76 -2.13
CA VAL A 125 5.22 -11.68 -1.56
C VAL A 125 5.42 -10.42 -2.38
N ALA A 126 4.38 -9.59 -2.44
CA ALA A 126 4.48 -8.28 -3.06
C ALA A 126 3.66 -7.25 -2.28
N VAL A 127 3.99 -5.99 -2.45
CA VAL A 127 3.20 -4.86 -1.96
C VAL A 127 3.14 -3.77 -3.01
N ALA A 128 1.98 -3.13 -3.18
CA ALA A 128 1.81 -2.02 -4.11
C ALA A 128 1.16 -0.82 -3.41
N HIS A 129 1.68 0.37 -3.72
CA HIS A 129 1.10 1.65 -3.37
C HIS A 129 0.11 2.05 -4.47
N ALA A 130 -1.16 1.75 -4.23
CA ALA A 130 -2.22 1.94 -5.20
C ALA A 130 -3.02 3.22 -4.94
N GLY A 131 -2.37 4.39 -5.04
CA GLY A 131 -3.05 5.66 -5.20
C GLY A 131 -3.72 5.72 -6.57
N TRP A 132 -4.68 6.64 -6.79
CA TRP A 132 -5.46 6.68 -8.03
C TRP A 132 -4.59 6.77 -9.30
N ARG A 133 -3.47 7.52 -9.25
CA ARG A 133 -2.54 7.63 -10.40
C ARG A 133 -1.86 6.29 -10.69
N GLY A 134 -1.36 5.61 -9.67
CA GLY A 134 -0.75 4.29 -9.80
C GLY A 134 -1.76 3.25 -10.30
N LEU A 135 -2.98 3.24 -9.75
CA LEU A 135 -4.06 2.38 -10.23
C LEU A 135 -4.41 2.63 -11.70
N ALA A 136 -4.62 3.89 -12.09
CA ALA A 136 -4.88 4.24 -13.48
C ALA A 136 -3.69 3.89 -14.39
N GLY A 137 -2.47 4.06 -13.90
CA GLY A 137 -1.22 3.77 -14.59
C GLY A 137 -0.83 2.28 -14.65
N GLY A 138 -1.59 1.38 -14.01
CA GLY A 138 -1.37 -0.06 -14.10
C GLY A 138 -0.40 -0.63 -13.06
N VAL A 139 -0.30 -0.06 -11.85
CA VAL A 139 0.59 -0.57 -10.79
C VAL A 139 0.24 -1.99 -10.37
N LEU A 140 -1.04 -2.37 -10.36
CA LEU A 140 -1.47 -3.73 -10.02
C LEU A 140 -1.14 -4.70 -11.15
N GLU A 141 -1.39 -4.33 -12.40
CA GLU A 141 -1.02 -5.10 -13.58
C GLU A 141 0.49 -5.38 -13.62
N ALA A 142 1.30 -4.36 -13.38
CA ALA A 142 2.75 -4.50 -13.34
C ALA A 142 3.19 -5.41 -12.17
N THR A 143 2.54 -5.32 -11.01
CA THR A 143 2.84 -6.17 -9.85
C THR A 143 2.50 -7.62 -10.11
N ILE A 144 1.30 -7.91 -10.65
CA ILE A 144 0.86 -9.27 -11.01
C ILE A 144 1.79 -9.86 -12.08
N ALA A 145 2.13 -9.10 -13.11
CA ALA A 145 3.07 -9.55 -14.15
C ALA A 145 4.47 -9.86 -13.57
N ALA A 146 4.95 -9.05 -12.61
CA ALA A 146 6.23 -9.27 -11.94
C ALA A 146 6.23 -10.53 -11.06
N MET A 147 5.09 -10.88 -10.44
CA MET A 147 4.95 -12.13 -9.68
C MET A 147 5.06 -13.37 -10.58
N ASN A 148 4.67 -13.27 -11.84
CA ASN A 148 4.73 -14.38 -12.80
C ASN A 148 4.15 -15.69 -12.22
N THR A 149 3.04 -15.58 -11.51
CA THR A 149 2.29 -16.63 -10.83
C THR A 149 0.91 -16.74 -11.46
N ASP A 150 0.34 -17.95 -11.50
CA ASP A 150 -1.03 -18.15 -11.98
C ASP A 150 -1.99 -17.26 -11.14
N PRO A 151 -2.86 -16.47 -11.76
CA PRO A 151 -3.81 -15.60 -11.07
C PRO A 151 -4.66 -16.31 -10.00
N ASP A 152 -5.03 -17.58 -10.21
CA ASP A 152 -5.78 -18.39 -9.26
C ASP A 152 -4.98 -18.71 -7.98
N ASP A 153 -3.65 -18.64 -8.05
CA ASP A 153 -2.74 -18.87 -6.93
C ASP A 153 -2.33 -17.58 -6.21
N ILE A 154 -2.78 -16.43 -6.68
CA ILE A 154 -2.51 -15.14 -6.02
C ILE A 154 -3.58 -14.84 -4.99
N LEU A 155 -3.14 -14.52 -3.79
CA LEU A 155 -3.95 -14.01 -2.68
C LEU A 155 -3.68 -12.53 -2.51
N VAL A 156 -4.74 -11.74 -2.35
CA VAL A 156 -4.64 -10.28 -2.22
C VAL A 156 -5.38 -9.81 -0.98
N TRP A 157 -4.79 -8.85 -0.30
CA TRP A 157 -5.45 -8.09 0.75
C TRP A 157 -5.36 -6.59 0.46
N LEU A 158 -6.51 -5.93 0.52
CA LEU A 158 -6.64 -4.49 0.34
C LEU A 158 -6.62 -3.83 1.72
N GLY A 159 -5.57 -3.07 2.01
CA GLY A 159 -5.38 -2.43 3.31
C GLY A 159 -6.19 -1.15 3.49
N PRO A 160 -6.04 -0.47 4.64
CA PRO A 160 -6.76 0.76 4.93
C PRO A 160 -6.43 1.89 3.93
N ALA A 161 -7.47 2.56 3.44
CA ALA A 161 -7.35 3.71 2.54
C ALA A 161 -8.50 4.70 2.80
N ILE A 162 -8.45 5.85 2.15
CA ILE A 162 -9.56 6.81 2.13
C ILE A 162 -10.82 6.13 1.60
N SER A 163 -11.94 6.31 2.29
CA SER A 163 -13.22 5.75 1.86
C SER A 163 -13.83 6.59 0.72
N ASN A 164 -14.71 5.97 -0.07
CA ASN A 164 -15.46 6.67 -1.10
C ASN A 164 -16.27 7.86 -0.55
N ALA A 165 -16.72 7.81 0.69
CA ALA A 165 -17.46 8.90 1.33
C ALA A 165 -16.62 10.18 1.54
N GLN A 166 -15.29 10.09 1.47
CA GLN A 166 -14.37 11.20 1.70
C GLN A 166 -13.49 11.51 0.47
N PHE A 167 -13.47 10.65 -0.54
CA PHE A 167 -12.58 10.78 -1.68
C PHE A 167 -13.28 11.47 -2.86
N GLU A 168 -13.46 12.79 -2.74
CA GLU A 168 -13.96 13.61 -3.85
C GLU A 168 -12.85 13.85 -4.88
N VAL A 169 -13.15 13.58 -6.15
CA VAL A 169 -12.23 13.69 -7.29
C VAL A 169 -12.83 14.50 -8.43
N GLY A 170 -11.98 15.07 -9.27
CA GLY A 170 -12.40 15.78 -10.47
C GLY A 170 -12.71 14.84 -11.66
N PRO A 171 -13.24 15.42 -12.76
CA PRO A 171 -13.57 14.66 -13.98
C PRO A 171 -12.35 14.03 -14.64
N GLU A 172 -11.15 14.54 -14.40
CA GLU A 172 -9.88 13.98 -14.91
C GLU A 172 -9.58 12.61 -14.31
N VAL A 173 -9.93 12.38 -13.05
CA VAL A 173 -9.75 11.06 -12.39
C VAL A 173 -10.77 10.07 -12.96
N TYR A 174 -12.05 10.47 -13.03
CA TYR A 174 -13.09 9.67 -13.66
C TYR A 174 -12.69 9.26 -15.08
N GLY A 175 -12.28 10.24 -15.91
CA GLY A 175 -11.87 10.00 -17.29
C GLY A 175 -10.68 9.05 -17.42
N ALA A 176 -9.71 9.10 -16.50
CA ALA A 176 -8.53 8.24 -16.52
C ALA A 176 -8.86 6.74 -16.38
N PHE A 177 -9.94 6.41 -15.69
CA PHE A 177 -10.39 5.01 -15.52
C PHE A 177 -11.39 4.61 -16.62
N VAL A 178 -12.44 5.39 -16.80
CA VAL A 178 -13.57 5.02 -17.68
C VAL A 178 -13.17 4.98 -19.15
N ALA A 179 -12.21 5.80 -19.58
CA ALA A 179 -11.69 5.77 -20.95
C ALA A 179 -10.97 4.45 -21.28
N VAL A 180 -10.41 3.76 -20.31
CA VAL A 180 -9.69 2.48 -20.49
C VAL A 180 -10.61 1.29 -20.24
N HIS A 181 -11.42 1.37 -19.18
CA HIS A 181 -12.36 0.33 -18.76
C HIS A 181 -13.71 0.97 -18.39
N PRO A 182 -14.68 1.03 -19.34
CA PRO A 182 -15.97 1.68 -19.11
C PRO A 182 -16.72 1.20 -17.86
N ASP A 183 -16.61 -0.07 -17.49
CA ASP A 183 -17.27 -0.66 -16.34
C ASP A 183 -16.75 -0.09 -14.99
N THR A 184 -15.59 0.57 -15.00
CA THR A 184 -15.08 1.26 -13.79
C THR A 184 -15.92 2.48 -13.41
N ALA A 185 -16.84 2.92 -14.27
CA ALA A 185 -17.80 3.99 -13.95
C ALA A 185 -18.60 3.67 -12.67
N ASP A 186 -18.87 2.40 -12.40
CA ASP A 186 -19.56 1.93 -11.19
C ASP A 186 -18.80 2.19 -9.87
N ALA A 187 -17.51 2.54 -9.95
CA ALA A 187 -16.70 2.92 -8.79
C ALA A 187 -16.78 4.43 -8.46
N PHE A 188 -17.64 5.17 -9.16
CA PHE A 188 -17.78 6.61 -9.01
C PHE A 188 -19.25 7.00 -8.84
N ASP A 189 -19.55 7.63 -7.70
CA ASP A 189 -20.83 8.31 -7.50
C ASP A 189 -20.69 9.80 -7.79
N HIS A 190 -21.78 10.47 -8.18
CA HIS A 190 -21.76 11.93 -8.32
C HIS A 190 -21.49 12.59 -6.96
N SER A 191 -20.59 13.58 -6.93
CA SER A 191 -20.32 14.32 -5.70
C SER A 191 -21.57 15.11 -5.26
N PRO A 192 -21.98 15.00 -3.99
CA PRO A 192 -23.02 15.84 -3.43
C PRO A 192 -22.54 17.27 -3.11
N TYR A 193 -21.23 17.53 -3.20
CA TYR A 193 -20.62 18.79 -2.79
C TYR A 193 -20.26 19.68 -3.96
N ARG A 194 -19.93 19.11 -5.14
CA ARG A 194 -19.45 19.88 -6.29
C ARG A 194 -19.93 19.28 -7.62
N LEU A 195 -20.60 20.10 -8.41
CA LEU A 195 -21.07 19.71 -9.76
C LEU A 195 -19.90 19.31 -10.65
N GLY A 196 -20.04 18.18 -11.36
CA GLY A 196 -19.02 17.65 -12.26
C GLY A 196 -17.87 16.92 -11.54
N HIS A 197 -17.95 16.75 -10.21
CA HIS A 197 -17.03 15.93 -9.41
C HIS A 197 -17.69 14.62 -9.00
N TYR A 198 -16.87 13.68 -8.52
CA TYR A 198 -17.28 12.33 -8.18
C TYR A 198 -16.71 11.93 -6.83
N MET A 199 -17.40 11.02 -6.15
CA MET A 199 -16.89 10.27 -4.99
C MET A 199 -16.34 8.96 -5.53
N ALA A 200 -15.02 8.75 -5.41
CA ALA A 200 -14.34 7.59 -5.99
C ALA A 200 -14.10 6.50 -4.94
N ASP A 201 -14.26 5.24 -5.34
CA ASP A 201 -14.01 4.06 -4.52
C ASP A 201 -12.72 3.35 -4.99
N LEU A 202 -11.60 3.56 -4.25
CA LEU A 202 -10.32 2.93 -4.55
C LEU A 202 -10.39 1.40 -4.46
N TYR A 203 -11.21 0.86 -3.54
CA TYR A 203 -11.35 -0.59 -3.37
C TYR A 203 -12.05 -1.23 -4.56
N ARG A 204 -13.13 -0.62 -5.05
CA ARG A 204 -13.82 -1.09 -6.27
C ARG A 204 -12.91 -0.98 -7.49
N LEU A 205 -12.20 0.14 -7.65
CA LEU A 205 -11.24 0.32 -8.74
C LEU A 205 -10.13 -0.74 -8.71
N ALA A 206 -9.56 -1.03 -7.53
CA ALA A 206 -8.55 -2.07 -7.38
C ALA A 206 -9.11 -3.46 -7.70
N ARG A 207 -10.33 -3.79 -7.25
CA ARG A 207 -11.00 -5.05 -7.57
C ARG A 207 -11.22 -5.21 -9.07
N PHE A 208 -11.75 -4.21 -9.75
CA PHE A 208 -11.91 -4.24 -11.22
C PHE A 208 -10.61 -4.59 -11.94
N ARG A 209 -9.48 -3.97 -11.51
CA ARG A 209 -8.17 -4.23 -12.11
C ARG A 209 -7.69 -5.65 -11.85
N LEU A 210 -7.82 -6.13 -10.61
CA LEU A 210 -7.40 -7.48 -10.23
C LEU A 210 -8.25 -8.56 -10.89
N GLU A 211 -9.58 -8.41 -10.88
CA GLU A 211 -10.53 -9.34 -11.48
C GLU A 211 -10.35 -9.43 -13.00
N ALA A 212 -10.06 -8.31 -13.68
CA ALA A 212 -9.74 -8.28 -15.11
C ALA A 212 -8.46 -9.06 -15.46
N LEU A 213 -7.56 -9.26 -14.47
CA LEU A 213 -6.35 -10.11 -14.60
C LEU A 213 -6.59 -11.57 -14.18
N GLY A 214 -7.83 -11.93 -13.80
CA GLY A 214 -8.18 -13.25 -13.32
C GLY A 214 -7.89 -13.48 -11.82
N VAL A 215 -7.48 -12.45 -11.08
CA VAL A 215 -7.23 -12.55 -9.64
C VAL A 215 -8.52 -12.34 -8.88
N ASN A 216 -9.04 -13.42 -8.26
CA ASN A 216 -10.36 -13.42 -7.59
C ASN A 216 -10.27 -13.65 -6.06
N ASN A 217 -9.10 -13.97 -5.53
CA ASN A 217 -8.90 -14.19 -4.09
C ASN A 217 -8.52 -12.87 -3.38
N ILE A 218 -9.52 -11.95 -3.24
CA ILE A 218 -9.34 -10.59 -2.73
C ILE A 218 -10.14 -10.36 -1.45
#